data_ca72f4c39ed988699bc0f0b0711ea3a3
#
_entry.id   ca72f4c39ed988699bc0f0b0711ea3a3
#
_cell.length_a   1.000
_cell.length_b   1.000
_cell.length_c   1.000
_cell.angle_alpha   90.00
_cell.angle_beta   90.00
_cell.angle_gamma   90.00
#
_symmetry.space_group_name_H-M   'P 1'
#
loop_
_entity.id
_entity.type
_entity.pdbx_description
1 polymer ?
#
loop_
_entity_poly.entity_id
_entity_poly.type
_entity_poly.pdbx_seq_one_letter_code
_entity_poly.pdbx_strand_id
1 'polypeptide(L)'
;PNGFTYALVNVPNSTFPNTTFNLQVKEKDSDNRAVQSSFRSLWIDMPRSLLSLDVAIDMLRYITDEETIDRLSSGSQRERERKFRDFWGEKDPTPKTEYNELMAEYYRRVDYSYENFTTENTIGYNSDQGEIYIKYGPPDNIQRKYPTEGATVEIWTYPNRNFVFEATSGFGDFRLKSN
;
A
#
# COMPACT_ATOMS: atom_id res chain seq x y z
N PRO A 1 26.15 -44.52 -1.26
CA PRO A 1 24.78 -44.01 -1.32
C PRO A 1 24.84 -42.50 -1.04
N ASN A 2 24.57 -41.72 -2.07
CA ASN A 2 24.49 -40.25 -1.92
C ASN A 2 23.17 -39.95 -1.22
N GLY A 3 23.20 -39.87 0.11
CA GLY A 3 22.05 -39.46 0.91
C GLY A 3 21.94 -37.95 0.93
N PHE A 4 20.75 -37.43 0.62
CA PHE A 4 20.44 -36.03 0.87
C PHE A 4 19.88 -35.89 2.28
N THR A 5 20.39 -34.91 3.03
CA THR A 5 19.83 -34.53 4.32
C THR A 5 18.98 -33.28 4.15
N TYR A 6 17.74 -33.33 4.61
CA TYR A 6 16.82 -32.20 4.58
C TYR A 6 16.64 -31.67 5.98
N ALA A 7 16.75 -30.37 6.16
CA ALA A 7 16.36 -29.68 7.38
C ALA A 7 15.16 -28.79 7.07
N LEU A 8 14.04 -29.02 7.76
CA LEU A 8 12.88 -28.15 7.72
C LEU A 8 12.94 -27.23 8.92
N VAL A 9 13.03 -25.93 8.66
CA VAL A 9 12.99 -24.90 9.68
C VAL A 9 11.67 -24.16 9.55
N ASN A 10 10.85 -24.22 10.59
CA ASN A 10 9.62 -23.42 10.65
C ASN A 10 9.98 -22.01 11.11
N VAL A 11 9.76 -21.04 10.24
CA VAL A 11 10.03 -19.63 10.50
C VAL A 11 8.67 -18.93 10.62
N PRO A 12 8.24 -18.53 11.85
CA PRO A 12 6.99 -17.80 12.03
C PRO A 12 7.08 -16.46 11.29
N ASN A 13 6.21 -16.25 10.31
CA ASN A 13 6.22 -15.04 9.48
C ASN A 13 5.96 -13.77 10.30
N SER A 14 5.24 -13.90 11.42
CA SER A 14 4.96 -12.82 12.37
C SER A 14 6.20 -12.26 13.08
N THR A 15 7.32 -12.97 13.08
CA THR A 15 8.58 -12.55 13.74
C THR A 15 9.58 -11.92 12.78
N PHE A 16 9.27 -11.90 11.48
CA PHE A 16 10.19 -11.40 10.47
C PHE A 16 9.65 -10.10 9.85
N PRO A 17 10.30 -8.95 10.11
CA PRO A 17 9.97 -7.72 9.43
C PRO A 17 10.21 -7.86 7.91
N ASN A 18 9.58 -6.98 7.14
CA ASN A 18 9.66 -6.92 5.68
C ASN A 18 11.08 -6.53 5.23
N THR A 19 11.99 -7.48 5.21
CA THR A 19 13.40 -7.25 4.86
C THR A 19 14.04 -8.51 4.26
N THR A 20 15.28 -8.37 3.84
CA THR A 20 16.08 -9.50 3.36
C THR A 20 16.86 -10.11 4.53
N PHE A 21 16.70 -11.39 4.71
CA PHE A 21 17.41 -12.20 5.68
C PHE A 21 18.50 -13.02 5.02
N ASN A 22 19.62 -13.18 5.72
CA ASN A 22 20.70 -14.08 5.32
C ASN A 22 20.63 -15.34 6.17
N LEU A 23 20.34 -16.46 5.52
CA LEU A 23 20.39 -17.78 6.13
C LEU A 23 21.80 -18.33 6.02
N GLN A 24 22.38 -18.73 7.14
CA GLN A 24 23.67 -19.41 7.18
C GLN A 24 23.47 -20.78 7.81
N VAL A 25 23.82 -21.81 7.07
CA VAL A 25 23.81 -23.20 7.55
C VAL A 25 25.23 -23.70 7.66
N LYS A 26 25.60 -24.13 8.85
CA LYS A 26 26.92 -24.70 9.15
C LYS A 26 26.74 -26.05 9.85
N GLU A 27 27.52 -27.03 9.45
CA GLU A 27 27.58 -28.30 10.15
C GLU A 27 28.25 -28.09 11.53
N LYS A 28 27.64 -28.64 12.56
CA LYS A 28 28.17 -28.54 13.91
C LYS A 28 29.48 -29.30 14.03
N ASP A 29 30.48 -28.70 14.67
CA ASP A 29 31.79 -29.28 14.91
C ASP A 29 32.59 -29.68 13.64
N SER A 30 32.32 -29.00 12.52
CA SER A 30 32.98 -29.18 11.24
C SER A 30 33.72 -27.91 10.81
N ASP A 31 34.89 -28.07 10.19
CA ASP A 31 35.61 -26.98 9.51
C ASP A 31 35.08 -26.66 8.13
N ASN A 32 34.04 -27.35 7.72
CA ASN A 32 33.39 -27.13 6.42
C ASN A 32 32.84 -25.70 6.31
N ARG A 33 32.92 -25.16 5.09
CA ARG A 33 32.44 -23.84 4.80
C ARG A 33 30.89 -23.78 4.94
N ALA A 34 30.40 -22.77 5.66
CA ALA A 34 28.99 -22.55 5.80
C ALA A 34 28.35 -22.27 4.43
N VAL A 35 27.18 -22.86 4.20
CA VAL A 35 26.33 -22.53 3.05
C VAL A 35 25.52 -21.30 3.42
N GLN A 36 25.53 -20.31 2.54
CA GLN A 36 24.77 -19.06 2.72
C GLN A 36 23.72 -18.92 1.61
N SER A 37 22.55 -18.48 2.01
CA SER A 37 21.46 -18.11 1.10
C SER A 37 20.75 -16.90 1.65
N SER A 38 20.15 -16.11 0.78
CA SER A 38 19.30 -14.98 1.21
C SER A 38 17.85 -15.23 0.79
N PHE A 39 16.92 -14.79 1.61
CA PHE A 39 15.50 -14.76 1.31
C PHE A 39 14.88 -13.45 1.80
N ARG A 40 13.82 -13.02 1.14
CA ARG A 40 13.06 -11.84 1.53
C ARG A 40 11.77 -12.27 2.21
N SER A 41 11.53 -11.77 3.41
CA SER A 41 10.23 -11.88 4.07
C SER A 41 9.30 -10.80 3.52
N LEU A 42 8.13 -11.22 3.06
CA LEU A 42 7.05 -10.36 2.61
C LEU A 42 5.76 -10.80 3.29
N TRP A 43 4.90 -9.85 3.63
CA TRP A 43 3.53 -10.19 4.02
C TRP A 43 2.82 -10.83 2.82
N ILE A 44 2.02 -11.84 3.07
CA ILE A 44 1.30 -12.56 2.00
C ILE A 44 0.39 -11.59 1.24
N ASP A 45 -0.29 -10.68 1.96
CA ASP A 45 -1.22 -9.68 1.41
C ASP A 45 -0.65 -8.26 1.50
N MET A 46 0.65 -8.10 1.34
CA MET A 46 1.28 -6.80 1.37
C MET A 46 0.82 -5.97 0.17
N PRO A 47 0.30 -4.76 0.40
CA PRO A 47 -0.04 -3.83 -0.66
C PRO A 47 1.15 -3.58 -1.61
N ARG A 48 0.90 -3.59 -2.91
CA ARG A 48 1.93 -3.40 -3.94
C ARG A 48 2.57 -2.03 -3.90
N SER A 49 1.79 -1.01 -3.55
CA SER A 49 2.27 0.37 -3.34
C SER A 49 3.36 0.47 -2.27
N LEU A 50 3.42 -0.44 -1.30
CA LEU A 50 4.51 -0.53 -0.31
C LEU A 50 5.81 -1.11 -0.87
N LEU A 51 5.82 -1.69 -2.07
CA LEU A 51 7.04 -2.18 -2.73
C LEU A 51 7.95 -1.03 -3.21
N SER A 52 7.39 0.16 -3.39
CA SER A 52 8.12 1.37 -3.76
C SER A 52 7.97 2.41 -2.65
N LEU A 53 9.06 2.70 -1.95
CA LEU A 53 9.07 3.71 -0.89
C LEU A 53 8.68 5.11 -1.41
N ASP A 54 9.05 5.43 -2.65
CA ASP A 54 8.70 6.71 -3.27
C ASP A 54 7.19 6.85 -3.46
N VAL A 55 6.56 5.82 -4.01
CA VAL A 55 5.09 5.77 -4.16
C VAL A 55 4.41 5.79 -2.78
N ALA A 56 4.94 5.00 -1.83
CA ALA A 56 4.36 4.94 -0.49
C ALA A 56 4.40 6.30 0.21
N ILE A 57 5.51 7.03 0.13
CA ILE A 57 5.61 8.38 0.72
C ILE A 57 4.72 9.37 -0.03
N ASP A 58 4.73 9.37 -1.36
CA ASP A 58 3.94 10.29 -2.17
C ASP A 58 2.43 10.15 -1.88
N MET A 59 1.95 8.94 -1.69
CA MET A 59 0.53 8.71 -1.38
C MET A 59 0.11 9.25 -0.02
N LEU A 60 1.02 9.52 0.90
CA LEU A 60 0.69 10.13 2.20
C LEU A 60 0.10 11.54 2.08
N ARG A 61 0.21 12.20 0.92
CA ARG A 61 -0.38 13.52 0.66
C ARG A 61 -1.89 13.61 0.93
N TYR A 62 -2.59 12.48 0.97
CA TYR A 62 -4.01 12.45 1.28
C TYR A 62 -4.32 12.47 2.79
N ILE A 63 -3.31 12.27 3.66
CA ILE A 63 -3.48 12.16 5.11
C ILE A 63 -2.47 12.99 5.91
N THR A 64 -1.54 13.68 5.25
CA THR A 64 -0.57 14.57 5.89
C THR A 64 -0.27 15.79 5.02
N ASP A 65 0.50 16.73 5.56
CA ASP A 65 0.91 17.94 4.89
C ASP A 65 2.19 17.77 4.03
N GLU A 66 2.45 18.75 3.18
CA GLU A 66 3.59 18.78 2.27
C GLU A 66 4.94 18.80 3.03
N GLU A 67 5.02 19.52 4.16
CA GLU A 67 6.22 19.55 4.99
C GLU A 67 6.61 18.16 5.51
N THR A 68 5.62 17.37 5.91
CA THR A 68 5.83 15.96 6.31
C THR A 68 6.29 15.10 5.14
N ILE A 69 5.71 15.27 3.94
CA ILE A 69 6.14 14.55 2.73
C ILE A 69 7.59 14.89 2.42
N ASP A 70 7.97 16.15 2.41
CA ASP A 70 9.34 16.60 2.15
C ASP A 70 10.32 16.02 3.18
N ARG A 71 9.96 16.04 4.45
CA ARG A 71 10.75 15.45 5.53
C ARG A 71 10.95 13.94 5.34
N LEU A 72 9.91 13.20 4.96
CA LEU A 72 9.96 11.76 4.71
C LEU A 72 10.78 11.44 3.46
N SER A 73 10.72 12.28 2.44
CA SER A 73 11.41 12.11 1.16
C SER A 73 12.89 12.45 1.21
N SER A 74 13.33 13.20 2.23
CA SER A 74 14.72 13.69 2.35
C SER A 74 15.68 12.66 2.93
N GLY A 75 16.96 12.73 2.54
CA GLY A 75 18.04 11.91 3.08
C GLY A 75 18.30 10.60 2.32
N SER A 76 19.15 9.76 2.88
CA SER A 76 19.47 8.44 2.31
C SER A 76 18.27 7.49 2.36
N GLN A 77 18.29 6.45 1.54
CA GLN A 77 17.20 5.45 1.52
C GLN A 77 16.93 4.86 2.92
N ARG A 78 17.97 4.56 3.70
CA ARG A 78 17.81 4.04 5.07
C ARG A 78 17.15 5.04 6.02
N GLU A 79 17.46 6.32 5.87
CA GLU A 79 16.84 7.37 6.68
C GLU A 79 15.38 7.55 6.31
N ARG A 80 15.05 7.52 5.02
CA ARG A 80 13.66 7.58 4.52
C ARG A 80 12.84 6.39 5.01
N GLU A 81 13.36 5.16 4.90
CA GLU A 81 12.71 3.95 5.41
C GLU A 81 12.47 4.02 6.92
N ARG A 82 13.42 4.54 7.69
CA ARG A 82 13.26 4.75 9.14
C ARG A 82 12.15 5.77 9.42
N LYS A 83 12.21 6.95 8.80
CA LYS A 83 11.21 8.01 8.98
C LYS A 83 9.80 7.54 8.60
N PHE A 84 9.68 6.80 7.51
CA PHE A 84 8.42 6.22 7.07
C PHE A 84 7.87 5.21 8.08
N ARG A 85 8.72 4.37 8.64
CA ARG A 85 8.35 3.41 9.68
C ARG A 85 7.93 4.13 10.96
N ASP A 86 8.68 5.15 11.37
CA ASP A 86 8.39 5.95 12.55
C ASP A 86 7.03 6.65 12.41
N PHE A 87 6.75 7.26 11.24
CA PHE A 87 5.47 7.89 10.90
C PHE A 87 4.28 6.94 11.08
N TRP A 88 4.39 5.73 10.59
CA TRP A 88 3.32 4.73 10.74
C TRP A 88 3.29 4.10 12.14
N GLY A 89 4.45 3.95 12.79
CA GLY A 89 4.54 3.48 14.16
C GLY A 89 3.80 4.35 15.16
N GLU A 90 3.83 5.69 14.97
CA GLU A 90 3.06 6.63 15.79
C GLU A 90 1.53 6.50 15.62
N LYS A 91 1.08 5.92 14.51
CA LYS A 91 -0.32 5.75 14.13
C LYS A 91 -0.81 4.30 14.27
N ASP A 92 0.05 3.42 14.78
CA ASP A 92 -0.25 2.00 14.91
C ASP A 92 -1.29 1.76 16.01
N PRO A 93 -2.48 1.20 15.69
CA PRO A 93 -3.50 0.89 16.69
C PRO A 93 -3.10 -0.28 17.60
N THR A 94 -2.14 -1.12 17.16
CA THR A 94 -1.68 -2.31 17.87
C THR A 94 -0.16 -2.39 17.98
N PRO A 95 0.52 -1.42 18.65
CA PRO A 95 1.98 -1.24 18.59
C PRO A 95 2.80 -2.40 19.18
N LYS A 96 2.14 -3.44 19.69
CA LYS A 96 2.76 -4.66 20.18
C LYS A 96 2.84 -5.77 19.14
N THR A 97 2.25 -5.56 17.97
CA THR A 97 2.29 -6.48 16.82
C THR A 97 3.22 -5.93 15.76
N GLU A 98 3.76 -6.79 14.90
CA GLU A 98 4.58 -6.37 13.77
C GLU A 98 3.76 -5.89 12.57
N TYR A 99 2.44 -6.01 12.66
CA TYR A 99 1.51 -5.67 11.61
C TYR A 99 0.74 -4.40 12.01
N ASN A 100 0.89 -3.36 11.23
CA ASN A 100 0.14 -2.12 11.38
C ASN A 100 -1.09 -2.17 10.47
N GLU A 101 -2.25 -2.43 11.06
CA GLU A 101 -3.51 -2.61 10.33
C GLU A 101 -3.95 -1.34 9.63
N LEU A 102 -3.70 -0.17 10.24
CA LEU A 102 -4.05 1.12 9.67
C LEU A 102 -3.23 1.40 8.40
N MET A 103 -1.92 1.16 8.46
CA MET A 103 -1.05 1.29 7.31
C MET A 103 -1.47 0.33 6.19
N ALA A 104 -1.71 -0.93 6.53
CA ALA A 104 -2.08 -1.94 5.55
C ALA A 104 -3.41 -1.61 4.87
N GLU A 105 -4.42 -1.18 5.63
CA GLU A 105 -5.71 -0.76 5.09
C GLU A 105 -5.57 0.46 4.18
N TYR A 106 -4.79 1.45 4.59
CA TYR A 106 -4.53 2.63 3.78
C TYR A 106 -3.94 2.28 2.42
N TYR A 107 -2.88 1.47 2.38
CA TYR A 107 -2.23 1.10 1.12
C TYR A 107 -3.03 0.10 0.28
N ARG A 108 -3.90 -0.72 0.88
CA ARG A 108 -4.89 -1.50 0.10
C ARG A 108 -5.85 -0.58 -0.66
N ARG A 109 -6.25 0.55 -0.08
CA ARG A 109 -7.09 1.55 -0.77
C ARG A 109 -6.33 2.23 -1.90
N VAL A 110 -5.03 2.49 -1.71
CA VAL A 110 -4.16 3.01 -2.79
C VAL A 110 -4.11 2.01 -3.96
N ASP A 111 -3.85 0.73 -3.66
CA ASP A 111 -3.79 -0.32 -4.68
C ASP A 111 -5.14 -0.51 -5.38
N TYR A 112 -6.24 -0.54 -4.61
CA TYR A 112 -7.58 -0.60 -5.17
C TYR A 112 -7.87 0.58 -6.11
N SER A 113 -7.47 1.78 -5.71
CA SER A 113 -7.66 2.98 -6.53
C SER A 113 -6.85 2.90 -7.82
N TYR A 114 -5.62 2.39 -7.76
CA TYR A 114 -4.82 2.14 -8.94
C TYR A 114 -5.50 1.15 -9.90
N GLU A 115 -6.00 0.04 -9.38
CA GLU A 115 -6.58 -1.04 -10.19
C GLU A 115 -7.94 -0.67 -10.81
N ASN A 116 -8.74 0.13 -10.10
CA ASN A 116 -10.14 0.38 -10.48
C ASN A 116 -10.41 1.75 -11.11
N PHE A 117 -9.54 2.74 -10.90
CA PHE A 117 -9.78 4.11 -11.39
C PHE A 117 -8.69 4.61 -12.33
N THR A 118 -7.72 3.76 -12.71
CA THR A 118 -6.73 4.11 -13.74
C THR A 118 -7.40 4.15 -15.11
N THR A 119 -7.17 5.25 -15.83
CA THR A 119 -7.60 5.47 -17.22
C THR A 119 -6.37 5.68 -18.11
N GLU A 120 -6.59 5.92 -19.39
CA GLU A 120 -5.48 6.25 -20.30
C GLU A 120 -4.74 7.54 -19.92
N ASN A 121 -5.44 8.47 -19.25
CA ASN A 121 -4.94 9.82 -18.97
C ASN A 121 -4.54 10.04 -17.51
N THR A 122 -5.01 9.19 -16.59
CA THR A 122 -4.87 9.41 -15.15
C THR A 122 -4.60 8.11 -14.43
N ILE A 123 -3.56 8.08 -13.61
CA ILE A 123 -3.31 6.97 -12.69
C ILE A 123 -4.39 7.01 -11.60
N GLY A 124 -5.01 5.87 -11.30
CA GLY A 124 -6.21 5.78 -10.49
C GLY A 124 -6.09 6.41 -9.09
N TYR A 125 -4.97 6.25 -8.41
CA TYR A 125 -4.75 6.91 -7.12
C TYR A 125 -4.56 8.43 -7.22
N ASN A 126 -4.38 8.99 -8.43
CA ASN A 126 -4.31 10.44 -8.70
C ASN A 126 -5.65 11.00 -9.22
N SER A 127 -6.64 10.14 -9.43
CA SER A 127 -7.97 10.57 -9.85
C SER A 127 -8.79 11.09 -8.67
N ASP A 128 -9.82 11.89 -8.94
CA ASP A 128 -10.72 12.40 -7.90
C ASP A 128 -11.44 11.24 -7.18
N GLN A 129 -11.81 10.17 -7.91
CA GLN A 129 -12.38 8.96 -7.31
C GLN A 129 -11.38 8.25 -6.43
N GLY A 130 -10.11 8.14 -6.88
CA GLY A 130 -9.03 7.55 -6.10
C GLY A 130 -8.77 8.31 -4.81
N GLU A 131 -8.70 9.64 -4.86
CA GLU A 131 -8.54 10.46 -3.66
C GLU A 131 -9.64 10.20 -2.63
N ILE A 132 -10.91 10.22 -3.07
CA ILE A 132 -12.04 9.98 -2.17
C ILE A 132 -12.01 8.56 -1.60
N TYR A 133 -11.71 7.56 -2.43
CA TYR A 133 -11.63 6.18 -1.97
C TYR A 133 -10.49 5.96 -0.97
N ILE A 134 -9.33 6.55 -1.20
CA ILE A 134 -8.18 6.46 -0.27
C ILE A 134 -8.54 7.09 1.07
N LYS A 135 -9.14 8.27 1.06
CA LYS A 135 -9.51 9.02 2.28
C LYS A 135 -10.63 8.35 3.08
N TYR A 136 -11.68 7.90 2.41
CA TYR A 136 -12.93 7.49 3.07
C TYR A 136 -13.21 5.98 3.01
N GLY A 137 -12.47 5.24 2.19
CA GLY A 137 -12.70 3.82 1.94
C GLY A 137 -13.84 3.57 0.94
N PRO A 138 -14.36 2.34 0.89
CA PRO A 138 -15.47 2.02 0.01
C PRO A 138 -16.73 2.78 0.40
N PRO A 139 -17.49 3.34 -0.57
CA PRO A 139 -18.79 3.93 -0.30
C PRO A 139 -19.83 2.86 0.05
N ASP A 140 -20.85 3.25 0.84
CA ASP A 140 -21.99 2.38 1.17
C ASP A 140 -22.83 2.04 -0.07
N ASN A 141 -22.91 2.99 -1.02
CA ASN A 141 -23.65 2.81 -2.27
C ASN A 141 -23.04 3.64 -3.40
N ILE A 142 -23.05 3.09 -4.61
CA ILE A 142 -22.67 3.76 -5.85
C ILE A 142 -23.87 3.77 -6.77
N GLN A 143 -24.35 4.96 -7.13
CA GLN A 143 -25.41 5.14 -8.10
C GLN A 143 -24.88 5.84 -9.35
N ARG A 144 -25.01 5.19 -10.51
CA ARG A 144 -24.65 5.79 -11.80
C ARG A 144 -25.90 6.23 -12.54
N LYS A 145 -25.89 7.47 -13.03
CA LYS A 145 -26.97 8.08 -13.83
C LYS A 145 -26.46 8.39 -15.23
N TYR A 146 -27.28 8.03 -16.21
CA TYR A 146 -27.02 8.25 -17.64
C TYR A 146 -28.10 9.22 -18.15
N PRO A 147 -27.89 10.53 -18.04
CA PRO A 147 -28.87 11.48 -18.54
C PRO A 147 -28.95 11.39 -20.06
N THR A 148 -30.10 11.70 -20.61
CA THR A 148 -30.33 11.76 -22.09
C THR A 148 -29.50 12.87 -22.72
N GLU A 149 -29.29 13.96 -21.98
CA GLU A 149 -28.42 15.08 -22.34
C GLU A 149 -27.44 15.35 -21.20
N GLY A 150 -26.18 15.56 -21.55
CA GLY A 150 -25.10 15.82 -20.59
C GLY A 150 -24.23 14.60 -20.28
N ALA A 151 -23.33 14.77 -19.32
CA ALA A 151 -22.37 13.76 -18.95
C ALA A 151 -22.95 12.72 -17.99
N THR A 152 -22.41 11.51 -18.03
CA THR A 152 -22.69 10.48 -17.01
C THR A 152 -22.27 10.97 -15.63
N VAL A 153 -23.12 10.73 -14.64
CA VAL A 153 -22.90 11.13 -13.26
C VAL A 153 -22.83 9.88 -12.38
N GLU A 154 -21.85 9.82 -11.49
CA GLU A 154 -21.72 8.81 -10.48
C GLU A 154 -21.80 9.43 -9.08
N ILE A 155 -22.66 8.88 -8.22
CA ILE A 155 -22.92 9.38 -6.87
C ILE A 155 -22.46 8.30 -5.90
N TRP A 156 -21.49 8.63 -5.06
CA TRP A 156 -21.02 7.80 -3.96
C TRP A 156 -21.61 8.26 -2.65
N THR A 157 -22.28 7.36 -1.97
CA THR A 157 -22.95 7.63 -0.69
C THR A 157 -22.12 7.06 0.45
N TYR A 158 -21.85 7.89 1.44
CA TYR A 158 -21.24 7.55 2.72
C TYR A 158 -22.20 7.93 3.86
N PRO A 159 -21.98 7.49 5.11
CA PRO A 159 -22.93 7.71 6.20
C PRO A 159 -23.34 9.18 6.42
N ASN A 160 -22.40 10.12 6.20
CA ASN A 160 -22.60 11.54 6.51
C ASN A 160 -22.41 12.48 5.31
N ARG A 161 -22.18 11.95 4.10
CA ARG A 161 -21.93 12.75 2.90
C ARG A 161 -22.12 11.97 1.61
N ASN A 162 -22.28 12.72 0.53
CA ASN A 162 -22.28 12.16 -0.82
C ASN A 162 -21.23 12.88 -1.66
N PHE A 163 -20.54 12.14 -2.50
CA PHE A 163 -19.66 12.69 -3.53
C PHE A 163 -20.28 12.48 -4.90
N VAL A 164 -20.29 13.53 -5.71
CA VAL A 164 -20.85 13.50 -7.05
C VAL A 164 -19.72 13.68 -8.05
N PHE A 165 -19.53 12.69 -8.89
CA PHE A 165 -18.56 12.71 -9.97
C PHE A 165 -19.24 12.83 -11.32
N GLU A 166 -18.66 13.61 -12.22
CA GLU A 166 -19.14 13.80 -13.59
C GLU A 166 -18.09 13.30 -14.58
N ALA A 167 -18.49 12.49 -15.54
CA ALA A 167 -17.61 12.03 -16.60
C ALA A 167 -17.16 13.19 -17.48
N THR A 168 -15.84 13.33 -17.66
CA THR A 168 -15.26 14.39 -18.51
C THR A 168 -14.92 13.91 -19.91
N SER A 169 -14.74 12.59 -20.06
CA SER A 169 -14.54 11.91 -21.34
C SER A 169 -15.30 10.60 -21.34
N GLY A 170 -15.62 10.07 -22.50
CA GLY A 170 -16.39 8.83 -22.64
C GLY A 170 -15.72 7.56 -22.10
N PHE A 171 -14.53 7.66 -21.51
CA PHE A 171 -13.65 6.54 -21.13
C PHE A 171 -13.39 6.40 -19.63
N GLY A 172 -14.31 6.84 -18.77
CA GLY A 172 -14.21 6.57 -17.33
C GLY A 172 -13.43 7.61 -16.53
N ASP A 173 -12.99 8.71 -17.13
CA ASP A 173 -12.45 9.85 -16.39
C ASP A 173 -13.58 10.61 -15.70
N PHE A 174 -13.65 10.49 -14.40
CA PHE A 174 -14.61 11.17 -13.55
C PHE A 174 -13.96 12.28 -12.75
N ARG A 175 -14.61 13.46 -12.70
CA ARG A 175 -14.18 14.60 -11.90
C ARG A 175 -15.18 14.89 -10.79
N LEU A 176 -14.68 15.20 -9.62
CA LEU A 176 -15.51 15.59 -8.49
C LEU A 176 -16.21 16.91 -8.78
N LYS A 177 -17.54 16.90 -8.72
CA LYS A 177 -18.40 18.07 -8.97
C LYS A 177 -18.88 18.72 -7.68
N SER A 178 -19.23 17.89 -6.66
CA SER A 178 -19.68 18.34 -5.35
C SER A 178 -19.43 17.28 -4.27
N ASN A 179 -19.34 17.70 -3.04
CA ASN A 179 -19.18 16.90 -1.83
C ASN A 179 -20.15 17.34 -0.72
#